data_025d30cb32da251f35d0efc7b1e1c0d0
#
_entry.id   025d30cb32da251f35d0efc7b1e1c0d0
#
_cell.length_a   1.000
_cell.length_b   1.000
_cell.length_c   1.000
_cell.angle_alpha   90.00
_cell.angle_beta   90.00
_cell.angle_gamma   90.00
#
_symmetry.space_group_name_H-M   'P 1'
#
loop_
_entity.id
_entity.type
_entity.pdbx_description
1 polymer ?
#
loop_
_entity_poly.entity_id
_entity_poly.type
_entity_poly.pdbx_seq_one_letter_code
_entity_poly.pdbx_strand_id
1 'polypeptide(L)'
;MTKFKNAFVVLLALGAFLLPGAVSVPDADASQKSIIRFASLAPPGSAFMKLMKAWNRSLKDGTEGRVELRFYSGGSQGDERDFIRKVRAGQMDAAGVSTTGLGIVARPVLVLASPGLITEYDQLERTRTALNDRFAKLFEDNGFVLLNWGEAGKTRLFSMEPFAKPEDLKKLRPWAWKDDPVFAEFVHVIGANPVRVGAPEVYGGLQTRMLDTVPVSALAAVAMQWYTRLNYMAEQNLGIIIGGSVIKKEKFYALSEHDQKVLLETSERAARAGDKLARRDDARAYDSLIKRGITLVDTSPHKAAWDAAAAQTRKNLTGRVYSKSLL
;
A
#
# COMPACT_ATOMS: atom_id res chain seq x y z
N MET A 1 -58.26 -5.61 -70.53
CA MET A 1 -58.50 -4.28 -71.14
C MET A 1 -57.58 -3.32 -70.46
N THR A 2 -56.67 -2.74 -70.91
CA THR A 2 -56.10 -1.91 -71.94
C THR A 2 -54.77 -1.41 -71.51
N LYS A 3 -53.67 -1.84 -72.10
CA LYS A 3 -52.83 -1.17 -73.08
C LYS A 3 -51.96 0.01 -72.64
N PHE A 4 -50.65 -0.19 -72.80
CA PHE A 4 -49.60 0.65 -73.43
C PHE A 4 -49.06 1.83 -72.63
N LYS A 5 -47.79 2.23 -72.71
CA LYS A 5 -46.73 2.17 -73.72
C LYS A 5 -45.35 2.49 -73.08
N ASN A 6 -44.30 1.98 -73.71
CA ASN A 6 -42.89 2.31 -73.56
C ASN A 6 -42.55 3.79 -73.72
N ALA A 7 -41.53 4.25 -73.01
CA ALA A 7 -40.59 5.26 -73.53
C ALA A 7 -39.21 5.04 -72.92
N PHE A 8 -38.29 4.71 -73.82
CA PHE A 8 -36.85 4.64 -73.61
C PHE A 8 -36.32 6.07 -73.56
N VAL A 9 -35.56 6.47 -72.55
CA VAL A 9 -34.70 7.64 -72.61
C VAL A 9 -33.32 7.23 -72.10
N VAL A 10 -32.41 7.22 -73.02
CA VAL A 10 -30.95 7.11 -72.82
C VAL A 10 -30.47 8.47 -72.29
N LEU A 11 -29.79 8.52 -71.18
CA LEU A 11 -29.01 9.71 -70.80
C LEU A 11 -27.61 9.29 -70.31
N LEU A 12 -26.66 9.96 -70.94
CA LEU A 12 -25.22 9.75 -70.88
C LEU A 12 -24.65 9.81 -69.43
N ALA A 13 -23.64 8.97 -69.25
CA ALA A 13 -22.71 8.98 -68.15
C ALA A 13 -21.90 10.29 -68.10
N LEU A 14 -21.85 10.97 -66.97
CA LEU A 14 -20.76 11.86 -66.56
C LEU A 14 -20.07 11.21 -65.36
N GLY A 15 -18.85 10.72 -65.60
CA GLY A 15 -17.98 10.23 -64.58
C GLY A 15 -17.47 11.37 -63.70
N ALA A 16 -17.91 11.38 -62.42
CA ALA A 16 -17.30 12.20 -61.41
C ALA A 16 -16.18 11.36 -60.74
N PHE A 17 -14.95 11.72 -61.03
CA PHE A 17 -13.77 11.23 -60.30
C PHE A 17 -13.83 11.74 -58.83
N LEU A 18 -14.26 10.89 -57.93
CA LEU A 18 -14.13 11.13 -56.50
C LEU A 18 -12.68 10.84 -56.12
N LEU A 19 -11.89 11.88 -55.88
CA LEU A 19 -10.63 11.83 -55.16
C LEU A 19 -10.87 11.21 -53.79
N PRO A 20 -10.06 10.24 -53.32
CA PRO A 20 -10.16 9.79 -51.96
C PRO A 20 -9.73 10.94 -51.04
N GLY A 21 -10.70 11.60 -50.40
CA GLY A 21 -10.44 12.49 -49.31
C GLY A 21 -9.73 11.70 -48.22
N ALA A 22 -8.54 12.11 -47.84
CA ALA A 22 -7.86 11.62 -46.67
C ALA A 22 -8.80 11.80 -45.49
N VAL A 23 -9.40 10.70 -45.01
CA VAL A 23 -10.08 10.68 -43.72
C VAL A 23 -8.99 10.89 -42.70
N SER A 24 -8.81 12.13 -42.24
CA SER A 24 -8.04 12.40 -41.01
C SER A 24 -8.75 11.64 -39.89
N VAL A 25 -8.16 10.53 -39.46
CA VAL A 25 -8.53 9.91 -38.20
C VAL A 25 -8.30 11.01 -37.16
N PRO A 26 -9.32 11.46 -36.43
CA PRO A 26 -9.08 12.42 -35.38
C PRO A 26 -8.11 11.76 -34.40
N ASP A 27 -6.99 12.42 -34.12
CA ASP A 27 -6.11 12.07 -33.02
C ASP A 27 -6.98 11.84 -31.79
N ALA A 28 -6.90 10.63 -31.22
CA ALA A 28 -7.66 10.25 -30.04
C ALA A 28 -7.47 11.34 -28.98
N ASP A 29 -8.55 11.97 -28.64
CA ASP A 29 -8.78 13.09 -27.75
C ASP A 29 -7.73 13.24 -26.63
N ALA A 30 -6.69 14.06 -26.88
CA ALA A 30 -5.62 14.38 -25.92
C ALA A 30 -6.13 15.27 -24.75
N SER A 31 -7.45 15.49 -24.63
CA SER A 31 -8.04 16.46 -23.69
C SER A 31 -8.85 15.83 -22.55
N GLN A 32 -9.11 14.53 -22.52
CA GLN A 32 -9.94 13.95 -21.48
C GLN A 32 -9.21 13.83 -20.15
N LYS A 33 -9.59 14.67 -19.18
CA LYS A 33 -9.06 14.66 -17.81
C LYS A 33 -9.28 13.30 -17.15
N SER A 34 -8.19 12.63 -16.77
CA SER A 34 -8.20 11.38 -16.05
C SER A 34 -8.05 11.59 -14.55
N ILE A 35 -9.12 11.30 -13.80
CA ILE A 35 -9.09 11.35 -12.34
C ILE A 35 -8.77 9.95 -11.82
N ILE A 36 -7.72 9.84 -10.99
CA ILE A 36 -7.32 8.62 -10.28
C ILE A 36 -7.82 8.74 -8.83
N ARG A 37 -8.81 7.94 -8.47
CA ARG A 37 -9.36 7.86 -7.11
C ARG A 37 -8.43 7.01 -6.27
N PHE A 38 -7.80 7.63 -5.26
CA PHE A 38 -6.73 7.05 -4.46
C PHE A 38 -7.14 6.90 -2.99
N ALA A 39 -7.19 5.68 -2.46
CA ALA A 39 -7.54 5.37 -1.07
C ALA A 39 -6.30 5.26 -0.17
N SER A 40 -6.41 5.67 1.09
CA SER A 40 -5.35 5.53 2.10
C SER A 40 -5.91 5.53 3.52
N LEU A 41 -5.27 4.78 4.43
CA LEU A 41 -5.56 4.81 5.87
C LEU A 41 -5.00 6.06 6.56
N ALA A 42 -4.01 6.73 5.94
CA ALA A 42 -3.36 7.89 6.55
C ALA A 42 -4.37 8.99 6.91
N PRO A 43 -4.34 9.52 8.15
CA PRO A 43 -5.28 10.54 8.59
C PRO A 43 -5.20 11.81 7.74
N PRO A 44 -6.34 12.49 7.52
CA PRO A 44 -6.35 13.81 6.89
C PRO A 44 -5.40 14.79 7.62
N GLY A 45 -4.64 15.59 6.86
CA GLY A 45 -3.70 16.57 7.44
C GLY A 45 -2.37 16.01 7.94
N SER A 46 -2.19 14.68 7.97
CA SER A 46 -0.89 14.05 8.30
C SER A 46 0.23 14.49 7.35
N ALA A 47 1.49 14.33 7.79
CA ALA A 47 2.66 14.64 6.97
C ALA A 47 2.65 13.83 5.66
N PHE A 48 2.25 12.56 5.72
CA PHE A 48 2.07 11.71 4.55
C PHE A 48 1.03 12.30 3.58
N MET A 49 -0.15 12.71 4.05
CA MET A 49 -1.18 13.29 3.17
C MET A 49 -0.78 14.64 2.58
N LYS A 50 0.07 15.42 3.28
CA LYS A 50 0.67 16.64 2.71
C LYS A 50 1.63 16.30 1.57
N LEU A 51 2.44 15.26 1.73
CA LEU A 51 3.33 14.73 0.68
C LEU A 51 2.51 14.25 -0.53
N MET A 52 1.44 13.49 -0.32
CA MET A 52 0.56 12.99 -1.39
C MET A 52 -0.06 14.15 -2.19
N LYS A 53 -0.45 15.24 -1.51
CA LYS A 53 -0.93 16.45 -2.18
C LYS A 53 0.18 17.15 -2.99
N ALA A 54 1.42 17.10 -2.52
CA ALA A 54 2.57 17.62 -3.27
C ALA A 54 2.84 16.77 -4.51
N TRP A 55 2.77 15.43 -4.39
CA TRP A 55 2.84 14.53 -5.53
C TRP A 55 1.77 14.85 -6.58
N ASN A 56 0.50 15.01 -6.15
CA ASN A 56 -0.58 15.38 -7.06
C ASN A 56 -0.31 16.69 -7.82
N ARG A 57 0.27 17.71 -7.17
CA ARG A 57 0.68 18.94 -7.87
C ARG A 57 1.71 18.67 -8.94
N SER A 58 2.79 17.94 -8.59
CA SER A 58 3.83 17.58 -9.57
C SER A 58 3.31 16.74 -10.73
N LEU A 59 2.35 15.83 -10.47
CA LEU A 59 1.68 15.05 -11.50
C LEU A 59 0.85 15.94 -12.43
N LYS A 60 0.05 16.84 -11.86
CA LYS A 60 -0.75 17.79 -12.64
C LYS A 60 0.12 18.70 -13.51
N ASP A 61 1.19 19.23 -12.93
CA ASP A 61 2.12 20.09 -13.64
C ASP A 61 2.78 19.34 -14.82
N GLY A 62 3.26 18.12 -14.60
CA GLY A 62 3.91 17.31 -15.63
C GLY A 62 2.96 16.75 -16.68
N THR A 63 1.67 16.66 -16.41
CA THR A 63 0.63 16.20 -17.35
C THR A 63 -0.25 17.35 -17.87
N GLU A 64 0.12 18.61 -17.63
CA GLU A 64 -0.67 19.78 -18.03
C GLU A 64 -2.14 19.70 -17.56
N GLY A 65 -2.36 19.09 -16.39
CA GLY A 65 -3.67 18.91 -15.79
C GLY A 65 -4.50 17.73 -16.33
N ARG A 66 -3.99 16.95 -17.28
CA ARG A 66 -4.68 15.76 -17.83
C ARG A 66 -4.87 14.66 -16.79
N VAL A 67 -3.92 14.48 -15.85
CA VAL A 67 -4.03 13.47 -14.78
C VAL A 67 -4.06 14.12 -13.41
N GLU A 68 -5.01 13.69 -12.58
CA GLU A 68 -5.19 14.20 -11.21
C GLU A 68 -5.48 13.06 -10.24
N LEU A 69 -4.85 13.11 -9.05
CA LEU A 69 -5.17 12.21 -7.93
C LEU A 69 -6.28 12.83 -7.07
N ARG A 70 -7.33 12.05 -6.79
CA ARG A 70 -8.36 12.38 -5.81
C ARG A 70 -8.25 11.46 -4.61
N PHE A 71 -7.86 12.02 -3.46
CA PHE A 71 -7.58 11.25 -2.26
C PHE A 71 -8.83 10.99 -1.41
N TYR A 72 -8.93 9.76 -0.92
CA TYR A 72 -9.89 9.27 0.06
C TYR A 72 -9.08 8.75 1.26
N SER A 73 -8.83 9.62 2.24
CA SER A 73 -7.93 9.39 3.37
C SER A 73 -8.66 8.99 4.65
N GLY A 74 -7.90 8.58 5.68
CA GLY A 74 -8.42 8.28 7.02
C GLY A 74 -9.33 7.06 7.09
N GLY A 75 -9.15 6.08 6.18
CA GLY A 75 -9.99 4.88 6.17
C GLY A 75 -11.43 5.13 5.72
N SER A 76 -11.74 6.28 5.10
CA SER A 76 -13.10 6.62 4.61
C SER A 76 -13.65 5.62 3.59
N GLN A 77 -12.81 4.78 3.02
CA GLN A 77 -13.17 3.71 2.09
C GLN A 77 -13.11 2.30 2.73
N GLY A 78 -12.94 2.21 4.05
CA GLY A 78 -12.76 0.97 4.81
C GLY A 78 -11.30 0.69 5.13
N ASP A 79 -10.94 -0.58 5.25
CA ASP A 79 -9.58 -1.06 5.47
C ASP A 79 -8.86 -1.38 4.14
N GLU A 80 -7.57 -1.73 4.16
CA GLU A 80 -6.76 -2.03 2.96
C GLU A 80 -7.37 -3.14 2.10
N ARG A 81 -7.98 -4.18 2.70
CA ARG A 81 -8.78 -5.17 1.98
C ARG A 81 -9.90 -4.54 1.16
N ASP A 82 -10.62 -3.58 1.76
CA ASP A 82 -11.70 -2.89 1.07
C ASP A 82 -11.18 -2.02 -0.05
N PHE A 83 -10.01 -1.38 0.13
CA PHE A 83 -9.37 -0.61 -0.93
C PHE A 83 -9.08 -1.49 -2.14
N ILE A 84 -8.39 -2.63 -1.94
CA ILE A 84 -8.04 -3.53 -3.02
C ILE A 84 -9.29 -4.10 -3.70
N ARG A 85 -10.33 -4.48 -2.92
CA ARG A 85 -11.60 -4.94 -3.46
C ARG A 85 -12.28 -3.87 -4.31
N LYS A 86 -12.31 -2.61 -3.83
CA LYS A 86 -12.90 -1.47 -4.55
C LYS A 86 -12.11 -1.11 -5.80
N VAL A 87 -10.78 -1.25 -5.79
CA VAL A 87 -9.95 -1.05 -6.99
C VAL A 87 -10.26 -2.14 -8.03
N ARG A 88 -10.33 -3.41 -7.63
CA ARG A 88 -10.74 -4.50 -8.55
C ARG A 88 -12.11 -4.26 -9.15
N ALA A 89 -13.07 -3.78 -8.36
CA ALA A 89 -14.43 -3.46 -8.79
C ALA A 89 -14.57 -2.14 -9.58
N GLY A 90 -13.48 -1.38 -9.78
CA GLY A 90 -13.52 -0.08 -10.47
C GLY A 90 -14.19 1.05 -9.69
N GLN A 91 -14.48 0.87 -8.40
CA GLN A 91 -14.99 1.93 -7.52
C GLN A 91 -13.89 2.89 -7.06
N MET A 92 -12.67 2.39 -6.93
CA MET A 92 -11.43 3.13 -6.75
C MET A 92 -10.47 2.78 -7.89
N ASP A 93 -9.43 3.57 -8.10
CA ASP A 93 -8.46 3.35 -9.17
C ASP A 93 -7.10 2.95 -8.62
N ALA A 94 -6.74 3.45 -7.43
CA ALA A 94 -5.45 3.25 -6.79
C ALA A 94 -5.57 3.24 -5.27
N ALA A 95 -4.54 2.74 -4.60
CA ALA A 95 -4.44 2.78 -3.15
C ALA A 95 -2.98 2.84 -2.68
N GLY A 96 -2.75 3.56 -1.57
CA GLY A 96 -1.54 3.44 -0.76
C GLY A 96 -1.79 2.47 0.39
N VAL A 97 -1.05 1.37 0.41
CA VAL A 97 -1.27 0.25 1.33
C VAL A 97 0.05 -0.24 1.94
N SER A 98 -0.03 -0.88 3.09
CA SER A 98 1.07 -1.58 3.73
C SER A 98 1.39 -2.91 3.02
N THR A 99 2.41 -3.64 3.51
CA THR A 99 2.72 -4.99 3.03
C THR A 99 1.51 -5.92 3.14
N THR A 100 0.63 -5.73 4.13
CA THR A 100 -0.62 -6.50 4.25
C THR A 100 -1.53 -6.29 3.05
N GLY A 101 -1.80 -5.04 2.67
CA GLY A 101 -2.60 -4.72 1.49
C GLY A 101 -1.94 -5.15 0.18
N LEU A 102 -0.61 -4.98 0.05
CA LEU A 102 0.16 -5.50 -1.08
C LEU A 102 0.03 -7.03 -1.17
N GLY A 103 0.03 -7.73 -0.04
CA GLY A 103 -0.14 -9.18 0.05
C GLY A 103 -1.52 -9.69 -0.38
N ILE A 104 -2.54 -8.84 -0.34
CA ILE A 104 -3.88 -9.15 -0.90
C ILE A 104 -3.84 -9.14 -2.43
N VAL A 105 -2.97 -8.33 -3.02
CA VAL A 105 -2.73 -8.31 -4.47
C VAL A 105 -1.80 -9.47 -4.86
N ALA A 106 -0.64 -9.58 -4.22
CA ALA A 106 0.41 -10.54 -4.56
C ALA A 106 1.02 -11.15 -3.28
N ARG A 107 0.49 -12.29 -2.85
CA ARG A 107 0.81 -12.93 -1.57
C ARG A 107 2.31 -13.06 -1.26
N PRO A 108 3.21 -13.38 -2.22
CA PRO A 108 4.64 -13.51 -1.94
C PRO A 108 5.33 -12.26 -1.38
N VAL A 109 4.76 -11.04 -1.59
CA VAL A 109 5.33 -9.81 -1.06
C VAL A 109 5.33 -9.76 0.48
N LEU A 110 4.49 -10.58 1.12
CA LEU A 110 4.42 -10.70 2.58
C LEU A 110 5.74 -11.18 3.23
N VAL A 111 6.67 -11.71 2.44
CA VAL A 111 8.04 -11.99 2.92
C VAL A 111 8.69 -10.75 3.54
N LEU A 112 8.43 -9.57 2.98
CA LEU A 112 8.98 -8.29 3.45
C LEU A 112 8.50 -7.90 4.87
N ALA A 113 7.37 -8.44 5.32
CA ALA A 113 6.85 -8.23 6.68
C ALA A 113 7.32 -9.29 7.69
N SER A 114 8.16 -10.24 7.27
CA SER A 114 8.62 -11.34 8.14
C SER A 114 9.42 -10.81 9.34
N PRO A 115 9.02 -11.12 10.58
CA PRO A 115 9.72 -10.63 11.77
C PRO A 115 11.20 -10.96 11.76
N GLY A 116 12.05 -9.97 12.11
CA GLY A 116 13.50 -10.10 12.19
C GLY A 116 14.22 -10.30 10.85
N LEU A 117 13.54 -10.19 9.71
CA LEU A 117 14.17 -10.35 8.39
C LEU A 117 14.76 -9.03 7.89
N ILE A 118 14.02 -7.94 7.96
CA ILE A 118 14.43 -6.60 7.53
C ILE A 118 14.21 -5.66 8.71
N THR A 119 15.26 -5.35 9.47
CA THR A 119 15.22 -4.51 10.67
C THR A 119 15.93 -3.17 10.48
N GLU A 120 16.76 -3.06 9.43
CA GLU A 120 17.53 -1.86 9.13
C GLU A 120 17.22 -1.32 7.73
N TYR A 121 17.30 0.00 7.59
CA TYR A 121 16.91 0.67 6.35
C TYR A 121 17.82 0.33 5.16
N ASP A 122 19.11 0.07 5.39
CA ASP A 122 20.03 -0.37 4.35
C ASP A 122 19.71 -1.79 3.83
N GLN A 123 19.24 -2.68 4.73
CA GLN A 123 18.72 -3.99 4.32
C GLN A 123 17.48 -3.83 3.45
N LEU A 124 16.56 -2.91 3.83
CA LEU A 124 15.37 -2.62 3.05
C LEU A 124 15.71 -2.12 1.64
N GLU A 125 16.64 -1.17 1.52
CA GLU A 125 17.07 -0.63 0.21
C GLU A 125 17.65 -1.71 -0.69
N ARG A 126 18.55 -2.56 -0.16
CA ARG A 126 19.10 -3.70 -0.93
C ARG A 126 18.03 -4.67 -1.36
N THR A 127 17.07 -4.98 -0.46
CA THR A 127 15.99 -5.92 -0.75
C THR A 127 15.03 -5.37 -1.82
N ARG A 128 14.65 -4.10 -1.71
CA ARG A 128 13.81 -3.44 -2.72
C ARG A 128 14.49 -3.47 -4.09
N THR A 129 15.78 -3.08 -4.16
CA THR A 129 16.53 -3.10 -5.41
C THR A 129 16.59 -4.50 -6.03
N ALA A 130 16.86 -5.52 -5.21
CA ALA A 130 17.01 -6.90 -5.70
C ALA A 130 15.68 -7.53 -6.16
N LEU A 131 14.56 -7.15 -5.57
CA LEU A 131 13.26 -7.80 -5.78
C LEU A 131 12.24 -6.94 -6.52
N ASN A 132 12.58 -5.69 -6.86
CA ASN A 132 11.65 -4.75 -7.50
C ASN A 132 10.97 -5.34 -8.74
N ASP A 133 11.74 -5.80 -9.71
CA ASP A 133 11.21 -6.29 -10.99
C ASP A 133 10.37 -7.56 -10.80
N ARG A 134 10.79 -8.44 -9.88
CA ARG A 134 10.03 -9.65 -9.54
C ARG A 134 8.68 -9.30 -8.94
N PHE A 135 8.62 -8.34 -8.02
CA PHE A 135 7.35 -7.91 -7.42
C PHE A 135 6.52 -7.07 -8.37
N ALA A 136 7.13 -6.17 -9.15
CA ALA A 136 6.41 -5.40 -10.16
C ALA A 136 5.67 -6.33 -11.14
N LYS A 137 6.36 -7.38 -11.64
CA LYS A 137 5.72 -8.39 -12.49
C LYS A 137 4.59 -9.14 -11.76
N LEU A 138 4.78 -9.54 -10.50
CA LEU A 138 3.74 -10.21 -9.73
C LEU A 138 2.50 -9.33 -9.54
N PHE A 139 2.67 -8.03 -9.30
CA PHE A 139 1.54 -7.11 -9.22
C PHE A 139 0.84 -6.99 -10.57
N GLU A 140 1.60 -6.87 -11.66
CA GLU A 140 1.05 -6.75 -13.00
C GLU A 140 0.27 -7.99 -13.44
N ASP A 141 0.79 -9.19 -13.14
CA ASP A 141 0.12 -10.47 -13.40
C ASP A 141 -1.20 -10.59 -12.59
N ASN A 142 -1.34 -9.85 -11.49
CA ASN A 142 -2.55 -9.78 -10.66
C ASN A 142 -3.45 -8.56 -10.93
N GLY A 143 -3.22 -7.86 -12.06
CA GLY A 143 -4.07 -6.76 -12.52
C GLY A 143 -3.79 -5.40 -11.86
N PHE A 144 -2.58 -5.20 -11.32
CA PHE A 144 -2.14 -3.95 -10.71
C PHE A 144 -0.77 -3.52 -11.23
N VAL A 145 -0.53 -2.21 -11.27
CA VAL A 145 0.82 -1.65 -11.47
C VAL A 145 1.31 -1.08 -10.14
N LEU A 146 2.51 -1.46 -9.73
CA LEU A 146 3.20 -0.87 -8.58
C LEU A 146 3.78 0.48 -9.03
N LEU A 147 3.27 1.58 -8.48
CA LEU A 147 3.75 2.92 -8.79
C LEU A 147 5.03 3.28 -8.01
N ASN A 148 5.10 2.86 -6.77
CA ASN A 148 6.25 3.08 -5.90
C ASN A 148 6.20 2.18 -4.67
N TRP A 149 7.34 2.06 -4.01
CA TRP A 149 7.47 1.57 -2.64
C TRP A 149 7.39 2.75 -1.66
N GLY A 150 7.08 2.45 -0.39
CA GLY A 150 7.10 3.39 0.71
C GLY A 150 7.39 2.70 2.03
N GLU A 151 7.59 3.48 3.08
CA GLU A 151 7.78 2.98 4.43
C GLU A 151 7.10 3.89 5.46
N ALA A 152 6.86 3.35 6.67
CA ALA A 152 6.21 4.10 7.75
C ALA A 152 6.89 3.88 9.12
N GLY A 153 8.21 3.72 9.12
CA GLY A 153 9.03 3.60 10.33
C GLY A 153 9.27 2.17 10.79
N LYS A 154 10.04 2.03 11.88
CA LYS A 154 10.43 0.74 12.48
C LYS A 154 9.30 0.16 13.32
N THR A 155 8.88 -1.07 13.02
CA THR A 155 7.83 -1.78 13.75
C THR A 155 8.34 -2.21 15.12
N ARG A 156 7.69 -1.75 16.18
CA ARG A 156 7.94 -2.16 17.57
C ARG A 156 6.66 -2.72 18.18
N LEU A 157 6.83 -3.52 19.22
CA LEU A 157 5.70 -3.88 20.07
C LEU A 157 5.39 -2.74 21.02
N PHE A 158 4.14 -2.33 21.05
CA PHE A 158 3.57 -1.46 22.07
C PHE A 158 2.54 -2.22 22.88
N SER A 159 2.45 -1.96 24.19
CA SER A 159 1.51 -2.66 25.08
C SER A 159 0.95 -1.74 26.17
N MET A 160 -0.22 -2.09 26.67
CA MET A 160 -0.78 -1.52 27.91
C MET A 160 -0.10 -2.10 29.14
N GLU A 161 0.35 -3.34 29.06
CA GLU A 161 0.91 -4.10 30.17
C GLU A 161 2.41 -4.38 29.90
N PRO A 162 3.22 -4.61 30.94
CA PRO A 162 4.63 -4.87 30.79
C PRO A 162 4.89 -6.23 30.12
N PHE A 163 5.94 -6.28 29.32
CA PHE A 163 6.46 -7.48 28.66
C PHE A 163 7.97 -7.36 28.51
N ALA A 164 8.70 -8.45 28.35
CA ALA A 164 10.13 -8.44 27.99
C ALA A 164 10.48 -9.59 27.02
N LYS A 165 9.87 -10.74 27.21
CA LYS A 165 10.13 -11.97 26.43
C LYS A 165 8.87 -12.40 25.67
N PRO A 166 9.03 -13.24 24.62
CA PRO A 166 7.89 -13.69 23.80
C PRO A 166 6.76 -14.30 24.62
N GLU A 167 7.10 -15.09 25.64
CA GLU A 167 6.11 -15.80 26.48
C GLU A 167 5.17 -14.87 27.24
N ASP A 168 5.57 -13.62 27.51
CA ASP A 168 4.73 -12.65 28.19
C ASP A 168 3.48 -12.31 27.36
N LEU A 169 3.59 -12.39 26.02
CA LEU A 169 2.45 -12.14 25.13
C LEU A 169 1.33 -13.16 25.27
N LYS A 170 1.57 -14.34 25.89
CA LYS A 170 0.52 -15.35 26.18
C LYS A 170 -0.57 -14.84 27.10
N LYS A 171 -0.24 -13.86 27.93
CA LYS A 171 -1.17 -13.23 28.90
C LYS A 171 -1.83 -11.98 28.35
N LEU A 172 -1.40 -11.55 27.15
CA LEU A 172 -1.85 -10.34 26.48
C LEU A 172 -2.79 -10.67 25.31
N ARG A 173 -3.39 -9.64 24.76
CA ARG A 173 -4.29 -9.70 23.60
C ARG A 173 -3.66 -8.97 22.42
N PRO A 174 -2.63 -9.57 21.80
CA PRO A 174 -1.91 -8.92 20.71
C PRO A 174 -2.79 -8.79 19.47
N TRP A 175 -2.82 -7.59 18.91
CA TRP A 175 -3.47 -7.34 17.65
C TRP A 175 -2.64 -7.94 16.51
N ALA A 176 -3.29 -8.69 15.63
CA ALA A 176 -2.80 -8.97 14.30
C ALA A 176 -3.82 -8.46 13.29
N TRP A 177 -3.35 -7.72 12.29
CA TRP A 177 -4.25 -7.23 11.26
C TRP A 177 -5.04 -8.38 10.63
N LYS A 178 -6.34 -8.16 10.38
CA LYS A 178 -7.27 -9.22 9.94
C LYS A 178 -6.74 -10.03 8.76
N ASP A 179 -6.08 -9.38 7.83
CA ASP A 179 -5.56 -9.98 6.61
C ASP A 179 -4.04 -10.21 6.62
N ASP A 180 -3.38 -10.03 7.77
CA ASP A 180 -1.96 -10.32 7.96
C ASP A 180 -1.73 -11.74 8.49
N PRO A 181 -1.33 -12.70 7.64
CA PRO A 181 -0.98 -14.04 8.10
C PRO A 181 0.39 -14.10 8.77
N VAL A 182 1.26 -13.11 8.57
CA VAL A 182 2.65 -13.15 9.02
C VAL A 182 2.73 -12.86 10.51
N PHE A 183 2.18 -11.73 10.96
CA PHE A 183 2.18 -11.42 12.38
C PHE A 183 1.24 -12.33 13.18
N ALA A 184 0.12 -12.79 12.58
CA ALA A 184 -0.73 -13.78 13.20
C ALA A 184 0.01 -15.10 13.48
N GLU A 185 0.80 -15.60 12.51
CA GLU A 185 1.65 -16.78 12.70
C GLU A 185 2.71 -16.55 13.77
N PHE A 186 3.32 -15.36 13.82
CA PHE A 186 4.29 -15.02 14.85
C PHE A 186 3.69 -15.09 16.26
N VAL A 187 2.49 -14.57 16.45
CA VAL A 187 1.77 -14.64 17.72
C VAL A 187 1.43 -16.09 18.07
N HIS A 188 1.02 -16.92 17.10
CA HIS A 188 0.75 -18.36 17.32
C HIS A 188 2.02 -19.14 17.67
N VAL A 189 3.15 -18.86 17.03
CA VAL A 189 4.45 -19.48 17.36
C VAL A 189 4.85 -19.19 18.81
N ILE A 190 4.56 -18.01 19.30
CA ILE A 190 4.78 -17.63 20.70
C ILE A 190 3.82 -18.38 21.63
N GLY A 191 2.72 -18.92 21.13
CA GLY A 191 1.67 -19.60 21.90
C GLY A 191 0.63 -18.64 22.48
N ALA A 192 0.48 -17.44 21.88
CA ALA A 192 -0.57 -16.48 22.16
C ALA A 192 -1.68 -16.53 21.08
N ASN A 193 -2.81 -15.90 21.37
CA ASN A 193 -3.93 -15.81 20.44
C ASN A 193 -4.09 -14.38 19.93
N PRO A 194 -3.93 -14.12 18.61
CA PRO A 194 -4.09 -12.78 18.09
C PRO A 194 -5.55 -12.35 18.02
N VAL A 195 -5.83 -11.09 18.37
CA VAL A 195 -7.11 -10.42 18.11
C VAL A 195 -7.07 -9.89 16.68
N ARG A 196 -7.97 -10.37 15.81
CA ARG A 196 -7.94 -10.12 14.37
C ARG A 196 -9.02 -9.13 13.95
N VAL A 197 -8.64 -7.85 13.90
CA VAL A 197 -9.50 -6.75 13.46
C VAL A 197 -8.78 -5.88 12.42
N GLY A 198 -9.52 -5.03 11.71
CA GLY A 198 -8.95 -4.04 10.78
C GLY A 198 -8.27 -2.88 11.52
N ALA A 199 -7.40 -2.15 10.83
CA ALA A 199 -6.70 -1.00 11.41
C ALA A 199 -7.65 0.10 11.91
N PRO A 200 -8.79 0.41 11.26
CA PRO A 200 -9.75 1.39 11.78
C PRO A 200 -10.36 1.02 13.13
N GLU A 201 -10.41 -0.28 13.48
CA GLU A 201 -11.02 -0.80 14.68
C GLU A 201 -10.06 -0.82 15.89
N VAL A 202 -8.75 -0.66 15.66
CA VAL A 202 -7.70 -0.82 16.68
C VAL A 202 -7.87 0.16 17.83
N TYR A 203 -8.11 1.45 17.55
CA TYR A 203 -8.27 2.44 18.61
C TYR A 203 -9.44 2.10 19.57
N GLY A 204 -10.58 1.74 19.00
CA GLY A 204 -11.74 1.27 19.78
C GLY A 204 -11.44 -0.02 20.55
N GLY A 205 -10.72 -0.95 19.94
CA GLY A 205 -10.27 -2.18 20.59
C GLY A 205 -9.33 -1.92 21.78
N LEU A 206 -8.42 -0.95 21.66
CA LEU A 206 -7.58 -0.48 22.77
C LEU A 206 -8.40 0.18 23.87
N GLN A 207 -9.38 1.03 23.51
CA GLN A 207 -10.25 1.69 24.50
C GLN A 207 -11.05 0.70 25.35
N THR A 208 -11.58 -0.34 24.74
CA THR A 208 -12.39 -1.37 25.38
C THR A 208 -11.56 -2.50 25.99
N ARG A 209 -10.23 -2.44 25.87
CA ARG A 209 -9.33 -3.53 26.24
C ARG A 209 -9.63 -4.86 25.54
N MET A 210 -10.29 -4.83 24.37
CA MET A 210 -10.45 -6.01 23.53
C MET A 210 -9.09 -6.49 23.01
N LEU A 211 -8.18 -5.56 22.78
CA LEU A 211 -6.76 -5.79 22.54
C LEU A 211 -5.93 -4.84 23.43
N ASP A 212 -4.70 -5.20 23.71
CA ASP A 212 -3.81 -4.45 24.60
C ASP A 212 -2.37 -4.34 24.09
N THR A 213 -2.05 -5.02 23.03
CA THR A 213 -0.69 -5.05 22.45
C THR A 213 -0.76 -4.92 20.92
N VAL A 214 0.06 -4.04 20.35
CA VAL A 214 0.06 -3.76 18.90
C VAL A 214 1.48 -3.68 18.33
N PRO A 215 1.77 -4.34 17.19
CA PRO A 215 2.97 -4.10 16.40
C PRO A 215 2.76 -2.87 15.52
N VAL A 216 3.48 -1.79 15.78
CA VAL A 216 3.31 -0.53 15.05
C VAL A 216 4.61 0.29 15.11
N SER A 217 4.81 1.25 14.21
CA SER A 217 5.88 2.23 14.34
C SER A 217 5.47 3.37 15.28
N ALA A 218 6.46 4.04 15.86
CA ALA A 218 6.20 5.21 16.69
C ALA A 218 5.46 6.30 15.89
N LEU A 219 5.85 6.52 14.63
CA LEU A 219 5.17 7.42 13.70
C LEU A 219 3.68 7.08 13.56
N ALA A 220 3.35 5.81 13.29
CA ALA A 220 1.96 5.39 13.08
C ALA A 220 1.17 5.40 14.41
N ALA A 221 1.78 5.01 15.54
CA ALA A 221 1.16 5.10 16.86
C ALA A 221 0.75 6.53 17.21
N VAL A 222 1.57 7.52 16.86
CA VAL A 222 1.24 8.94 17.04
C VAL A 222 0.17 9.38 16.05
N ALA A 223 0.32 9.07 14.77
CA ALA A 223 -0.62 9.50 13.72
C ALA A 223 -2.04 8.96 13.95
N MET A 224 -2.17 7.71 14.40
CA MET A 224 -3.43 7.04 14.72
C MET A 224 -3.91 7.28 16.16
N GLN A 225 -3.15 8.04 16.96
CA GLN A 225 -3.41 8.32 18.38
C GLN A 225 -3.46 7.08 19.29
N TRP A 226 -2.96 5.93 18.83
CA TRP A 226 -2.97 4.68 19.61
C TRP A 226 -2.13 4.78 20.87
N TYR A 227 -1.03 5.56 20.83
CA TYR A 227 -0.14 5.81 21.98
C TYR A 227 -0.89 6.30 23.24
N THR A 228 -2.06 6.94 23.10
CA THR A 228 -2.86 7.44 24.23
C THR A 228 -3.44 6.32 25.11
N ARG A 229 -3.36 5.08 24.63
CA ARG A 229 -3.85 3.87 25.30
C ARG A 229 -2.75 2.87 25.64
N LEU A 230 -1.50 3.20 25.33
CA LEU A 230 -0.36 2.29 25.47
C LEU A 230 0.65 2.88 26.48
N ASN A 231 1.25 2.02 27.29
CA ASN A 231 2.15 2.43 28.36
C ASN A 231 3.61 2.00 28.12
N TYR A 232 3.81 0.95 27.32
CA TYR A 232 5.10 0.31 27.08
C TYR A 232 5.41 0.25 25.60
N MET A 233 6.70 0.38 25.25
CA MET A 233 7.20 0.26 23.87
C MET A 233 8.50 -0.53 23.89
N ALA A 234 8.63 -1.56 23.06
CA ALA A 234 9.91 -2.25 22.87
C ALA A 234 10.97 -1.30 22.31
N GLU A 235 12.17 -1.33 22.89
CA GLU A 235 13.32 -0.60 22.34
C GLU A 235 13.75 -1.19 20.98
N GLN A 236 13.82 -2.52 20.92
CA GLN A 236 14.17 -3.25 19.70
C GLN A 236 12.98 -3.33 18.74
N ASN A 237 13.26 -3.27 17.45
CA ASN A 237 12.24 -3.41 16.41
C ASN A 237 12.16 -4.86 15.88
N LEU A 238 10.97 -5.22 15.39
CA LEU A 238 10.70 -6.51 14.73
C LEU A 238 10.87 -6.43 13.20
N GLY A 239 10.96 -5.23 12.66
CA GLY A 239 11.02 -4.97 11.23
C GLY A 239 10.77 -3.52 10.89
N ILE A 240 10.44 -3.26 9.62
CA ILE A 240 10.06 -1.95 9.10
C ILE A 240 8.66 -2.08 8.51
N ILE A 241 7.79 -1.09 8.75
CA ILE A 241 6.51 -1.01 8.03
C ILE A 241 6.81 -0.61 6.60
N ILE A 242 6.66 -1.55 5.69
CA ILE A 242 6.85 -1.38 4.25
C ILE A 242 5.47 -1.30 3.61
N GLY A 243 5.34 -0.48 2.60
CA GLY A 243 4.12 -0.36 1.81
C GLY A 243 4.44 0.07 0.39
N GLY A 244 3.40 0.47 -0.33
CA GLY A 244 3.52 0.99 -1.68
C GLY A 244 2.22 1.57 -2.19
N SER A 245 2.31 2.24 -3.32
CA SER A 245 1.15 2.69 -4.07
C SER A 245 0.90 1.77 -5.25
N VAL A 246 -0.31 1.26 -5.36
CA VAL A 246 -0.73 0.41 -6.48
C VAL A 246 -1.91 1.05 -7.22
N ILE A 247 -1.93 0.89 -8.54
CA ILE A 247 -3.03 1.34 -9.41
C ILE A 247 -3.57 0.16 -10.20
N LYS A 248 -4.86 0.17 -10.53
CA LYS A 248 -5.47 -0.80 -11.42
C LYS A 248 -4.78 -0.79 -12.77
N LYS A 249 -4.38 -1.96 -13.28
CA LYS A 249 -3.62 -2.11 -14.52
C LYS A 249 -4.31 -1.43 -15.71
N GLU A 250 -5.60 -1.67 -15.90
CA GLU A 250 -6.38 -1.07 -16.98
C GLU A 250 -6.45 0.45 -16.87
N LYS A 251 -6.51 1.00 -15.64
CA LYS A 251 -6.55 2.45 -15.42
C LYS A 251 -5.19 3.08 -15.76
N PHE A 252 -4.09 2.40 -15.46
CA PHE A 252 -2.74 2.86 -15.79
C PHE A 252 -2.51 2.89 -17.30
N TYR A 253 -2.80 1.77 -17.98
CA TYR A 253 -2.59 1.67 -19.41
C TYR A 253 -3.61 2.42 -20.28
N ALA A 254 -4.69 2.93 -19.69
CA ALA A 254 -5.60 3.87 -20.34
C ALA A 254 -5.05 5.31 -20.42
N LEU A 255 -3.96 5.61 -19.69
CA LEU A 255 -3.25 6.88 -19.81
C LEU A 255 -2.35 6.87 -21.07
N SER A 256 -2.05 8.05 -21.63
CA SER A 256 -1.03 8.16 -22.68
C SER A 256 0.33 7.69 -22.16
N GLU A 257 1.22 7.23 -23.04
CA GLU A 257 2.59 6.82 -22.67
C GLU A 257 3.34 7.94 -21.92
N HIS A 258 3.16 9.19 -22.36
CA HIS A 258 3.70 10.35 -21.67
C HIS A 258 3.17 10.46 -20.25
N ASP A 259 1.85 10.36 -20.05
CA ASP A 259 1.23 10.51 -18.73
C ASP A 259 1.55 9.32 -17.80
N GLN A 260 1.68 8.10 -18.35
CA GLN A 260 2.19 6.94 -17.60
C GLN A 260 3.60 7.20 -17.07
N LYS A 261 4.51 7.69 -17.93
CA LYS A 261 5.88 8.04 -17.55
C LYS A 261 5.91 9.11 -16.47
N VAL A 262 5.16 10.20 -16.64
CA VAL A 262 5.06 11.28 -15.65
C VAL A 262 4.51 10.77 -14.31
N LEU A 263 3.49 9.91 -14.34
CA LEU A 263 2.92 9.30 -13.13
C LEU A 263 3.97 8.47 -12.37
N LEU A 264 4.73 7.61 -13.07
CA LEU A 264 5.80 6.80 -12.47
C LEU A 264 6.93 7.68 -11.90
N GLU A 265 7.46 8.61 -12.68
CA GLU A 265 8.57 9.47 -12.25
C GLU A 265 8.21 10.37 -11.06
N THR A 266 6.99 10.95 -11.09
CA THR A 266 6.52 11.79 -9.98
C THR A 266 6.22 10.98 -8.74
N SER A 267 5.68 9.75 -8.89
CA SER A 267 5.42 8.83 -7.78
C SER A 267 6.71 8.39 -7.09
N GLU A 268 7.74 8.08 -7.88
CA GLU A 268 9.05 7.68 -7.35
C GLU A 268 9.75 8.83 -6.61
N ARG A 269 9.70 10.06 -7.16
CA ARG A 269 10.21 11.24 -6.44
C ARG A 269 9.48 11.47 -5.11
N ALA A 270 8.16 11.33 -5.11
CA ALA A 270 7.36 11.43 -3.89
C ALA A 270 7.71 10.33 -2.88
N ALA A 271 7.92 9.09 -3.33
CA ALA A 271 8.32 7.97 -2.49
C ALA A 271 9.67 8.23 -1.80
N ARG A 272 10.70 8.63 -2.56
CA ARG A 272 12.02 8.99 -1.99
C ARG A 272 11.94 10.12 -0.95
N ALA A 273 11.10 11.11 -1.19
CA ALA A 273 10.86 12.18 -0.20
C ALA A 273 10.10 11.65 1.02
N GLY A 274 9.16 10.73 0.79
CA GLY A 274 8.36 10.05 1.81
C GLY A 274 9.20 9.19 2.74
N ASP A 275 10.12 8.40 2.21
CA ASP A 275 11.01 7.55 3.00
C ASP A 275 11.89 8.41 3.94
N LYS A 276 12.49 9.48 3.43
CA LYS A 276 13.25 10.43 4.28
C LYS A 276 12.39 11.06 5.37
N LEU A 277 11.16 11.43 5.02
CA LEU A 277 10.20 12.02 5.96
C LEU A 277 9.80 11.00 7.03
N ALA A 278 9.46 9.77 6.64
CA ALA A 278 9.03 8.70 7.53
C ALA A 278 10.14 8.33 8.53
N ARG A 279 11.39 8.15 8.07
CA ARG A 279 12.55 7.85 8.94
C ARG A 279 12.77 8.94 9.98
N ARG A 280 12.78 10.20 9.55
CA ARG A 280 12.95 11.36 10.45
C ARG A 280 11.81 11.47 11.45
N ASP A 281 10.58 11.35 10.96
CA ASP A 281 9.40 11.56 11.80
C ASP A 281 9.14 10.36 12.73
N ASP A 282 9.52 9.13 12.34
CA ASP A 282 9.51 7.96 13.24
C ASP A 282 10.49 8.12 14.41
N ALA A 283 11.72 8.59 14.13
CA ALA A 283 12.70 8.88 15.18
C ALA A 283 12.19 9.97 16.14
N ARG A 284 11.63 11.06 15.62
CA ARG A 284 11.04 12.13 16.44
C ARG A 284 9.84 11.65 17.25
N ALA A 285 8.98 10.81 16.66
CA ALA A 285 7.84 10.22 17.35
C ALA A 285 8.30 9.32 18.50
N TYR A 286 9.32 8.48 18.26
CA TYR A 286 9.93 7.62 19.28
C TYR A 286 10.38 8.45 20.50
N ASP A 287 11.19 9.49 20.29
CA ASP A 287 11.68 10.37 21.36
C ASP A 287 10.51 11.12 22.07
N SER A 288 9.52 11.55 21.29
CA SER A 288 8.34 12.22 21.84
C SER A 288 7.50 11.32 22.73
N LEU A 289 7.35 10.05 22.39
CA LEU A 289 6.58 9.07 23.17
C LEU A 289 7.24 8.79 24.51
N ILE A 290 8.58 8.68 24.54
CA ILE A 290 9.34 8.54 25.80
C ILE A 290 9.12 9.77 26.69
N LYS A 291 9.24 10.99 26.15
CA LYS A 291 9.00 12.24 26.88
C LYS A 291 7.56 12.36 27.40
N ARG A 292 6.60 11.66 26.77
CA ARG A 292 5.19 11.60 27.20
C ARG A 292 4.89 10.50 28.22
N GLY A 293 5.91 9.75 28.67
CA GLY A 293 5.79 8.75 29.72
C GLY A 293 5.59 7.32 29.23
N ILE A 294 5.74 7.03 27.91
CA ILE A 294 5.82 5.65 27.44
C ILE A 294 7.10 5.02 28.01
N THR A 295 6.96 3.91 28.72
CA THR A 295 8.09 3.18 29.28
C THR A 295 8.77 2.33 28.21
N LEU A 296 10.08 2.52 28.01
CA LEU A 296 10.88 1.66 27.17
C LEU A 296 11.09 0.29 27.81
N VAL A 297 10.97 -0.74 27.00
CA VAL A 297 11.22 -2.13 27.38
C VAL A 297 12.43 -2.63 26.61
N ASP A 298 13.53 -2.88 27.32
CA ASP A 298 14.69 -3.56 26.74
C ASP A 298 14.38 -5.05 26.57
N THR A 299 14.21 -5.49 25.34
CA THR A 299 14.00 -6.90 24.99
C THR A 299 15.30 -7.62 24.63
N SER A 300 16.45 -6.93 24.64
CA SER A 300 17.75 -7.49 24.26
C SER A 300 18.21 -8.65 25.12
N PRO A 301 17.94 -8.72 26.44
CA PRO A 301 18.28 -9.90 27.25
C PRO A 301 17.57 -11.18 26.79
N HIS A 302 16.46 -11.04 26.07
CA HIS A 302 15.66 -12.15 25.54
C HIS A 302 15.74 -12.28 24.01
N LYS A 303 16.75 -11.64 23.40
CA LYS A 303 16.91 -11.60 21.92
C LYS A 303 16.89 -13.00 21.29
N ALA A 304 17.55 -13.97 21.88
CA ALA A 304 17.59 -15.34 21.36
C ALA A 304 16.18 -15.96 21.27
N ALA A 305 15.30 -15.70 22.23
CA ALA A 305 13.93 -16.20 22.22
C ALA A 305 13.08 -15.50 21.15
N TRP A 306 13.22 -14.18 20.99
CA TRP A 306 12.57 -13.40 19.93
C TRP A 306 13.03 -13.84 18.54
N ASP A 307 14.33 -14.04 18.34
CA ASP A 307 14.93 -14.53 17.09
C ASP A 307 14.43 -15.94 16.74
N ALA A 308 14.33 -16.84 17.75
CA ALA A 308 13.83 -18.19 17.56
C ALA A 308 12.34 -18.18 17.13
N ALA A 309 11.50 -17.36 17.77
CA ALA A 309 10.11 -17.19 17.38
C ALA A 309 9.97 -16.64 15.95
N ALA A 310 10.79 -15.64 15.60
CA ALA A 310 10.83 -15.08 14.26
C ALA A 310 11.28 -16.10 13.20
N ALA A 311 12.33 -16.88 13.49
CA ALA A 311 12.82 -17.93 12.60
C ALA A 311 11.78 -19.04 12.39
N GLN A 312 11.13 -19.49 13.47
CA GLN A 312 10.08 -20.50 13.38
C GLN A 312 8.88 -19.99 12.56
N THR A 313 8.50 -18.72 12.74
CA THR A 313 7.45 -18.07 11.93
C THR A 313 7.80 -18.11 10.44
N ARG A 314 9.00 -17.69 10.07
CA ARG A 314 9.47 -17.75 8.66
C ARG A 314 9.44 -19.17 8.11
N LYS A 315 9.89 -20.15 8.90
CA LYS A 315 9.83 -21.57 8.52
C LYS A 315 8.40 -22.03 8.25
N ASN A 316 7.46 -21.72 9.12
CA ASN A 316 6.05 -22.12 8.99
C ASN A 316 5.36 -21.46 7.77
N LEU A 317 5.78 -20.27 7.38
CA LEU A 317 5.20 -19.52 6.26
C LEU A 317 5.83 -19.88 4.91
N THR A 318 7.03 -20.46 4.92
CA THR A 318 7.73 -20.90 3.71
C THR A 318 6.94 -22.02 3.02
N GLY A 319 6.68 -21.85 1.72
CA GLY A 319 5.85 -22.76 0.91
C GLY A 319 4.34 -22.53 1.05
N ARG A 320 3.88 -21.80 2.07
CA ARG A 320 2.46 -21.45 2.28
C ARG A 320 2.11 -20.03 1.88
N VAL A 321 2.99 -19.09 2.14
CA VAL A 321 2.81 -17.64 1.89
C VAL A 321 3.80 -17.16 0.85
N TYR A 322 5.04 -17.53 0.97
CA TYR A 322 6.13 -17.19 0.05
C TYR A 322 7.08 -18.37 -0.15
N SER A 323 7.85 -18.34 -1.23
CA SER A 323 8.83 -19.38 -1.53
C SER A 323 10.11 -19.21 -0.73
N LYS A 324 10.88 -20.29 -0.54
CA LYS A 324 12.22 -20.25 0.09
C LYS A 324 13.17 -19.31 -0.66
N SER A 325 13.03 -19.17 -1.97
CA SER A 325 13.89 -18.30 -2.80
C SER A 325 13.69 -16.79 -2.56
N LEU A 326 12.76 -16.40 -1.69
CA LEU A 326 12.52 -15.01 -1.29
C LEU A 326 13.09 -14.68 0.08
N LEU A 327 13.52 -15.68 0.87
CA LEU A 327 14.22 -15.52 2.14
C LEU A 327 15.74 -15.46 1.93
#